data_276b85012ec8303ffd814fe2abc8ca64
#
_entry.id   276b85012ec8303ffd814fe2abc8ca64
#
_cell.length_a   1.000
_cell.length_b   1.000
_cell.length_c   1.000
_cell.angle_alpha   90.00
_cell.angle_beta   90.00
_cell.angle_gamma   90.00
#
_symmetry.space_group_name_H-M   'P 1'
#
loop_
_entity.id
_entity.type
_entity.pdbx_description
1 polymer ?
#
loop_
_entity_poly.entity_id
_entity_poly.type
_entity_poly.pdbx_seq_one_letter_code
_entity_poly.pdbx_strand_id
1 'polypeptide(L)'
;MPDFNLMQRVKRDLYAMRNGAIADRLRRLGSPHRIIFGLNLPQLTEIASRYAGDPALAEELWANTSTRESMLLAPIIYPAEGMTMETALRWIDTIPSAEVADILCHRLLRKLDFAPALVAALARSPRDIDRYTALRLAFNLLPSRPDVARSLAEAELSSGTPLTASICRALIDEIDFLME
;
A
#
# COMPACT_ATOMS: atom_id res chain seq x y z
N MET A 1 15.46 33.62 -0.93
CA MET A 1 14.46 32.78 -0.19
C MET A 1 15.09 31.44 0.05
N PRO A 2 15.03 30.86 1.27
CA PRO A 2 15.53 29.51 1.45
C PRO A 2 14.76 28.58 0.53
N ASP A 3 15.49 27.87 -0.31
CA ASP A 3 14.92 26.83 -1.17
C ASP A 3 14.43 25.69 -0.25
N PHE A 4 13.13 25.67 0.03
CA PHE A 4 12.54 24.55 0.74
C PHE A 4 12.71 23.30 -0.14
N ASN A 5 13.40 22.29 0.40
CA ASN A 5 13.48 21.01 -0.30
C ASN A 5 12.08 20.41 -0.48
N LEU A 6 11.92 19.49 -1.44
CA LEU A 6 10.60 18.93 -1.77
C LEU A 6 9.90 18.28 -0.57
N MET A 7 10.66 17.61 0.29
CA MET A 7 10.13 17.00 1.52
C MET A 7 9.49 18.05 2.46
N GLN A 8 10.08 19.23 2.60
CA GLN A 8 9.51 20.31 3.41
C GLN A 8 8.23 20.90 2.79
N ARG A 9 8.18 20.96 1.45
CA ARG A 9 6.96 21.38 0.72
C ARG A 9 5.82 20.38 0.95
N VAL A 10 6.09 19.08 0.80
CA VAL A 10 5.11 18.02 1.08
C VAL A 10 4.62 18.10 2.53
N LYS A 11 5.52 18.24 3.50
CA LYS A 11 5.12 18.37 4.92
C LYS A 11 4.20 19.57 5.15
N ARG A 12 4.46 20.70 4.50
CA ARG A 12 3.60 21.88 4.59
C ARG A 12 2.21 21.61 4.01
N ASP A 13 2.14 20.93 2.85
CA ASP A 13 0.88 20.59 2.21
C ASP A 13 0.07 19.61 3.09
N LEU A 14 0.71 18.61 3.67
CA LEU A 14 0.08 17.69 4.64
C LEU A 14 -0.46 18.45 5.88
N TYR A 15 0.34 19.36 6.41
CA TYR A 15 -0.07 20.14 7.57
C TYR A 15 -1.26 21.05 7.28
N ALA A 16 -1.31 21.65 6.07
CA ALA A 16 -2.41 22.50 5.65
C ALA A 16 -3.75 21.76 5.56
N MET A 17 -3.73 20.48 5.17
CA MET A 17 -4.93 19.63 5.03
C MET A 17 -5.21 18.72 6.23
N ARG A 18 -4.47 18.87 7.33
CA ARG A 18 -4.59 17.99 8.49
C ARG A 18 -6.00 17.94 9.10
N ASN A 19 -6.37 16.77 9.58
CA ASN A 19 -7.61 16.55 10.32
C ASN A 19 -7.33 15.82 11.64
N GLY A 20 -7.34 16.57 12.74
CA GLY A 20 -7.02 16.05 14.08
C GLY A 20 -8.00 14.96 14.55
N ALA A 21 -9.29 15.08 14.23
CA ALA A 21 -10.30 14.09 14.65
C ALA A 21 -10.05 12.74 13.95
N ILE A 22 -9.71 12.75 12.66
CA ILE A 22 -9.33 11.52 11.92
C ILE A 22 -8.02 10.98 12.48
N ALA A 23 -7.01 11.82 12.71
CA ALA A 23 -5.73 11.39 13.27
C ALA A 23 -5.91 10.71 14.64
N ASP A 24 -6.72 11.26 15.52
CA ASP A 24 -7.02 10.69 16.83
C ASP A 24 -7.78 9.36 16.75
N ARG A 25 -8.71 9.25 15.78
CA ARG A 25 -9.38 7.98 15.51
C ARG A 25 -8.41 6.91 15.06
N LEU A 26 -7.51 7.22 14.12
CA LEU A 26 -6.49 6.29 13.62
C LEU A 26 -5.55 5.82 14.74
N ARG A 27 -5.14 6.71 15.65
CA ARG A 27 -4.33 6.34 16.83
C ARG A 27 -5.08 5.36 17.73
N ARG A 28 -6.35 5.63 18.03
CA ARG A 28 -7.20 4.71 18.84
C ARG A 28 -7.39 3.36 18.18
N LEU A 29 -7.37 3.29 16.85
CA LEU A 29 -7.46 2.04 16.07
C LEU A 29 -6.11 1.31 15.95
N GLY A 30 -5.06 1.82 16.59
CA GLY A 30 -3.76 1.15 16.65
C GLY A 30 -2.85 1.40 15.45
N SER A 31 -3.00 2.54 14.75
CA SER A 31 -2.04 2.91 13.70
C SER A 31 -0.60 2.89 14.23
N PRO A 32 0.35 2.25 13.55
CA PRO A 32 1.73 2.11 14.02
C PRO A 32 2.56 3.39 13.88
N HIS A 33 2.03 4.40 13.17
CA HIS A 33 2.77 5.61 12.87
C HIS A 33 2.75 6.61 14.03
N ARG A 34 3.91 7.19 14.35
CA ARG A 34 4.04 8.23 15.36
C ARG A 34 3.39 9.55 14.96
N ILE A 35 3.51 9.91 13.67
CA ILE A 35 2.97 11.14 13.10
C ILE A 35 1.83 10.77 12.15
N ILE A 36 0.66 11.36 12.40
CA ILE A 36 -0.55 11.16 11.61
C ILE A 36 -1.19 12.54 11.42
N PHE A 37 -1.34 12.97 10.18
CA PHE A 37 -2.04 14.22 9.83
C PHE A 37 -3.55 14.01 9.65
N GLY A 38 -3.98 12.78 9.35
CA GLY A 38 -5.39 12.41 9.22
C GLY A 38 -6.00 12.74 7.86
N LEU A 39 -5.20 12.73 6.79
CA LEU A 39 -5.71 12.95 5.44
C LEU A 39 -6.39 11.69 4.89
N ASN A 40 -7.41 11.91 4.06
CA ASN A 40 -8.05 10.87 3.27
C ASN A 40 -7.36 10.68 1.91
N LEU A 41 -7.74 9.62 1.19
CA LEU A 41 -7.12 9.29 -0.09
C LEU A 41 -7.30 10.36 -1.18
N PRO A 42 -8.46 11.02 -1.35
CA PRO A 42 -8.60 12.15 -2.27
C PRO A 42 -7.62 13.29 -1.99
N GLN A 43 -7.44 13.68 -0.73
CA GLN A 43 -6.50 14.73 -0.33
C GLN A 43 -5.06 14.32 -0.63
N LEU A 44 -4.70 13.07 -0.35
CA LEU A 44 -3.37 12.52 -0.69
C LEU A 44 -3.13 12.53 -2.20
N THR A 45 -4.15 12.16 -2.98
CA THR A 45 -4.06 12.17 -4.45
C THR A 45 -3.89 13.59 -4.99
N GLU A 46 -4.57 14.56 -4.41
CA GLU A 46 -4.42 15.99 -4.77
C GLU A 46 -2.98 16.47 -4.50
N ILE A 47 -2.44 16.18 -3.32
CA ILE A 47 -1.05 16.55 -3.00
C ILE A 47 -0.09 15.83 -3.94
N ALA A 48 -0.24 14.52 -4.14
CA ALA A 48 0.64 13.73 -4.98
C ALA A 48 0.68 14.21 -6.43
N SER A 49 -0.42 14.76 -6.97
CA SER A 49 -0.47 15.28 -8.33
C SER A 49 0.54 16.41 -8.60
N ARG A 50 0.95 17.13 -7.56
CA ARG A 50 1.95 18.22 -7.64
C ARG A 50 3.39 17.71 -7.75
N TYR A 51 3.61 16.44 -7.39
CA TYR A 51 4.93 15.81 -7.26
C TYR A 51 5.04 14.51 -8.08
N ALA A 52 4.04 14.21 -8.91
CA ALA A 52 3.97 12.97 -9.65
C ALA A 52 5.20 12.73 -10.54
N GLY A 53 5.72 11.51 -10.53
CA GLY A 53 6.85 11.10 -11.36
C GLY A 53 8.22 11.41 -10.77
N ASP A 54 8.32 11.80 -9.49
CA ASP A 54 9.59 12.03 -8.80
C ASP A 54 9.97 10.78 -7.96
N PRO A 55 10.84 9.88 -8.46
CA PRO A 55 11.22 8.68 -7.74
C PRO A 55 12.09 8.97 -6.52
N ALA A 56 12.91 10.01 -6.54
CA ALA A 56 13.77 10.37 -5.42
C ALA A 56 12.95 10.86 -4.23
N LEU A 57 11.97 11.74 -4.47
CA LEU A 57 11.04 12.18 -3.44
C LEU A 57 10.21 11.00 -2.89
N ALA A 58 9.74 10.12 -3.76
CA ALA A 58 8.97 8.95 -3.33
C ALA A 58 9.79 8.01 -2.43
N GLU A 59 11.08 7.80 -2.73
CA GLU A 59 12.00 7.04 -1.87
C GLU A 59 12.19 7.72 -0.50
N GLU A 60 12.38 9.02 -0.45
CA GLU A 60 12.48 9.77 0.81
C GLU A 60 11.19 9.67 1.64
N LEU A 61 10.04 9.77 0.99
CA LEU A 61 8.73 9.63 1.63
C LEU A 61 8.52 8.21 2.17
N TRP A 62 8.87 7.17 1.39
CA TRP A 62 8.78 5.79 1.83
C TRP A 62 9.69 5.50 3.03
N ALA A 63 10.91 6.01 3.02
CA ALA A 63 11.85 5.87 4.12
C ALA A 63 11.39 6.55 5.42
N ASN A 64 10.47 7.52 5.34
CA ASN A 64 9.90 8.20 6.51
C ASN A 64 8.76 7.37 7.14
N THR A 65 9.10 6.20 7.67
CA THR A 65 8.16 5.22 8.25
C THR A 65 7.41 5.74 9.48
N SER A 66 7.91 6.78 10.14
CA SER A 66 7.26 7.39 11.30
C SER A 66 6.01 8.21 10.95
N THR A 67 5.85 8.62 9.69
CA THR A 67 4.74 9.45 9.22
C THR A 67 3.84 8.66 8.28
N ARG A 68 2.57 8.45 8.70
CA ARG A 68 1.57 7.69 7.92
C ARG A 68 1.43 8.22 6.49
N GLU A 69 1.16 9.49 6.33
CA GLU A 69 0.88 10.11 5.03
C GLU A 69 2.10 10.10 4.11
N SER A 70 3.32 10.12 4.64
CA SER A 70 4.53 9.95 3.83
C SER A 70 4.55 8.59 3.13
N MET A 71 4.30 7.52 3.86
CA MET A 71 4.26 6.17 3.29
C MET A 71 3.09 5.99 2.31
N LEU A 72 1.95 6.64 2.54
CA LEU A 72 0.81 6.57 1.63
C LEU A 72 1.01 7.39 0.34
N LEU A 73 1.74 8.52 0.40
CA LEU A 73 2.06 9.34 -0.77
C LEU A 73 3.07 8.68 -1.70
N ALA A 74 4.07 8.00 -1.14
CA ALA A 74 5.18 7.44 -1.91
C ALA A 74 4.71 6.58 -3.11
N PRO A 75 3.81 5.59 -2.98
CA PRO A 75 3.35 4.78 -4.09
C PRO A 75 2.44 5.52 -5.08
N ILE A 76 1.89 6.68 -4.70
CA ILE A 76 1.09 7.51 -5.62
C ILE A 76 2.02 8.35 -6.51
N ILE A 77 3.16 8.78 -5.96
CA ILE A 77 4.15 9.66 -6.63
C ILE A 77 5.10 8.85 -7.51
N TYR A 78 5.50 7.64 -7.07
CA TYR A 78 6.51 6.84 -7.76
C TYR A 78 6.06 6.44 -9.17
N PRO A 79 6.88 6.68 -10.22
CA PRO A 79 6.55 6.26 -11.58
C PRO A 79 6.68 4.73 -11.72
N ALA A 80 5.62 4.06 -12.15
CA ALA A 80 5.59 2.59 -12.24
C ALA A 80 6.70 2.04 -13.16
N GLU A 81 7.02 2.74 -14.23
CA GLU A 81 8.05 2.37 -15.21
C GLU A 81 9.47 2.30 -14.61
N GLY A 82 9.69 3.01 -13.49
CA GLY A 82 10.97 3.02 -12.78
C GLY A 82 11.09 1.96 -11.68
N MET A 83 9.99 1.27 -11.33
CA MET A 83 10.01 0.31 -10.24
C MET A 83 10.61 -1.03 -10.68
N THR A 84 11.66 -1.46 -9.98
CA THR A 84 12.27 -2.78 -10.18
C THR A 84 11.73 -3.81 -9.17
N MET A 85 11.89 -5.10 -9.46
CA MET A 85 11.55 -6.17 -8.51
C MET A 85 12.30 -6.00 -7.18
N GLU A 86 13.58 -5.65 -7.24
CA GLU A 86 14.41 -5.42 -6.05
C GLU A 86 13.88 -4.27 -5.20
N THR A 87 13.56 -3.14 -5.82
CA THR A 87 13.00 -1.98 -5.12
C THR A 87 11.62 -2.29 -4.52
N ALA A 88 10.77 -3.00 -5.26
CA ALA A 88 9.47 -3.41 -4.77
C ALA A 88 9.57 -4.30 -3.53
N LEU A 89 10.44 -5.32 -3.55
CA LEU A 89 10.66 -6.20 -2.40
C LEU A 89 11.24 -5.45 -1.20
N ARG A 90 12.18 -4.53 -1.42
CA ARG A 90 12.73 -3.66 -0.36
C ARG A 90 11.66 -2.77 0.28
N TRP A 91 10.73 -2.24 -0.52
CA TRP A 91 9.60 -1.47 0.01
C TRP A 91 8.65 -2.37 0.82
N ILE A 92 8.30 -3.53 0.29
CA ILE A 92 7.41 -4.49 0.95
C ILE A 92 7.98 -4.93 2.30
N ASP A 93 9.29 -5.12 2.41
CA ASP A 93 9.94 -5.52 3.66
C ASP A 93 9.71 -4.52 4.83
N THR A 94 9.44 -3.27 4.52
CA THR A 94 9.22 -2.20 5.50
C THR A 94 7.76 -1.83 5.72
N ILE A 95 6.80 -2.56 5.14
CA ILE A 95 5.35 -2.29 5.32
C ILE A 95 4.97 -2.47 6.80
N PRO A 96 4.43 -1.43 7.46
CA PRO A 96 4.09 -1.51 8.88
C PRO A 96 2.63 -1.90 9.14
N SER A 97 1.75 -1.87 8.14
CA SER A 97 0.30 -2.06 8.31
C SER A 97 -0.40 -2.47 7.01
N ALA A 98 -1.59 -3.07 7.16
CA ALA A 98 -2.47 -3.41 6.05
C ALA A 98 -2.84 -2.17 5.21
N GLU A 99 -3.06 -1.01 5.83
CA GLU A 99 -3.38 0.23 5.11
C GLU A 99 -2.28 0.62 4.12
N VAL A 100 -1.02 0.55 4.54
CA VAL A 100 0.12 0.85 3.66
C VAL A 100 0.24 -0.17 2.55
N ALA A 101 0.04 -1.47 2.86
CA ALA A 101 0.00 -2.53 1.85
C ALA A 101 -1.11 -2.30 0.81
N ASP A 102 -2.31 -1.92 1.25
CA ASP A 102 -3.45 -1.64 0.38
C ASP A 102 -3.15 -0.53 -0.64
N ILE A 103 -2.61 0.58 -0.16
CA ILE A 103 -2.28 1.72 -1.03
C ILE A 103 -1.12 1.37 -1.96
N LEU A 104 -0.09 0.71 -1.47
CA LEU A 104 1.04 0.26 -2.30
C LEU A 104 0.56 -0.67 -3.43
N CYS A 105 -0.24 -1.69 -3.12
CA CYS A 105 -0.80 -2.61 -4.10
C CYS A 105 -1.68 -1.90 -5.13
N HIS A 106 -2.63 -1.07 -4.64
CA HIS A 106 -3.61 -0.42 -5.50
C HIS A 106 -3.00 0.68 -6.38
N ARG A 107 -2.07 1.47 -5.86
CA ARG A 107 -1.54 2.64 -6.57
C ARG A 107 -0.32 2.34 -7.42
N LEU A 108 0.48 1.35 -7.06
CA LEU A 108 1.75 1.07 -7.71
C LEU A 108 1.88 -0.38 -8.18
N LEU A 109 1.89 -1.37 -7.27
CA LEU A 109 2.29 -2.74 -7.61
C LEU A 109 1.42 -3.39 -8.68
N ARG A 110 0.11 -3.14 -8.70
CA ARG A 110 -0.79 -3.70 -9.72
C ARG A 110 -0.49 -3.27 -11.17
N LYS A 111 0.30 -2.22 -11.34
CA LYS A 111 0.68 -1.68 -12.64
C LYS A 111 1.95 -2.31 -13.21
N LEU A 112 2.64 -3.11 -12.40
CA LEU A 112 3.93 -3.68 -12.75
C LEU A 112 3.76 -4.99 -13.54
N ASP A 113 4.52 -5.18 -14.60
CA ASP A 113 4.47 -6.40 -15.41
C ASP A 113 4.83 -7.65 -14.61
N PHE A 114 5.65 -7.49 -13.56
CA PHE A 114 6.05 -8.56 -12.67
C PHE A 114 5.14 -8.72 -11.43
N ALA A 115 3.99 -8.03 -11.36
CA ALA A 115 3.07 -8.16 -10.23
C ALA A 115 2.64 -9.60 -9.93
N PRO A 116 2.34 -10.48 -10.92
CA PRO A 116 2.06 -11.89 -10.63
C PRO A 116 3.22 -12.64 -9.97
N ALA A 117 4.46 -12.30 -10.32
CA ALA A 117 5.65 -12.88 -9.69
C ALA A 117 5.82 -12.42 -8.24
N LEU A 118 5.48 -11.16 -7.93
CA LEU A 118 5.42 -10.67 -6.54
C LEU A 118 4.39 -11.44 -5.72
N VAL A 119 3.18 -11.66 -6.24
CA VAL A 119 2.15 -12.48 -5.56
C VAL A 119 2.71 -13.85 -5.20
N ALA A 120 3.32 -14.54 -6.16
CA ALA A 120 3.88 -15.88 -5.95
C ALA A 120 5.01 -15.91 -4.91
N ALA A 121 5.87 -14.90 -4.90
CA ALA A 121 6.97 -14.79 -3.95
C ALA A 121 6.46 -14.52 -2.53
N LEU A 122 5.57 -13.54 -2.38
CA LEU A 122 5.06 -13.09 -1.08
C LEU A 122 4.10 -14.10 -0.42
N ALA A 123 3.37 -14.87 -1.21
CA ALA A 123 2.46 -15.90 -0.72
C ALA A 123 3.15 -16.98 0.13
N ARG A 124 4.45 -17.16 -0.04
CA ARG A 124 5.26 -18.15 0.69
C ARG A 124 6.04 -17.56 1.86
N SER A 125 5.87 -16.27 2.12
CA SER A 125 6.61 -15.60 3.20
C SER A 125 6.16 -16.10 4.58
N PRO A 126 7.08 -16.22 5.55
CA PRO A 126 6.73 -16.48 6.94
C PRO A 126 6.01 -15.29 7.61
N ARG A 127 6.18 -14.07 7.07
CA ARG A 127 5.54 -12.86 7.58
C ARG A 127 4.08 -12.77 7.09
N ASP A 128 3.15 -12.58 8.01
CA ASP A 128 1.73 -12.48 7.68
C ASP A 128 1.39 -11.21 6.86
N ILE A 129 2.11 -10.11 7.09
CA ILE A 129 1.92 -8.88 6.29
C ILE A 129 2.34 -9.06 4.83
N ASP A 130 3.33 -9.89 4.54
CA ASP A 130 3.72 -10.20 3.15
C ASP A 130 2.65 -11.05 2.47
N ARG A 131 2.11 -12.07 3.16
CA ARG A 131 1.00 -12.89 2.66
C ARG A 131 -0.26 -12.05 2.47
N TYR A 132 -0.54 -11.11 3.40
CA TYR A 132 -1.60 -10.12 3.23
C TYR A 132 -1.39 -9.29 1.96
N THR A 133 -0.16 -8.81 1.73
CA THR A 133 0.20 -8.03 0.54
C THR A 133 0.01 -8.85 -0.75
N ALA A 134 0.37 -10.15 -0.73
CA ALA A 134 0.12 -11.06 -1.86
C ALA A 134 -1.38 -11.17 -2.18
N LEU A 135 -2.22 -11.38 -1.16
CA LEU A 135 -3.67 -11.48 -1.32
C LEU A 135 -4.29 -10.17 -1.81
N ARG A 136 -3.86 -9.03 -1.28
CA ARG A 136 -4.33 -7.71 -1.71
C ARG A 136 -3.91 -7.43 -3.15
N LEU A 137 -2.69 -7.79 -3.54
CA LEU A 137 -2.23 -7.63 -4.91
C LEU A 137 -3.01 -8.56 -5.86
N ALA A 138 -3.23 -9.82 -5.49
CA ALA A 138 -4.06 -10.75 -6.24
C ALA A 138 -5.49 -10.21 -6.44
N PHE A 139 -6.08 -9.60 -5.41
CA PHE A 139 -7.38 -8.91 -5.50
C PHE A 139 -7.35 -7.78 -6.54
N ASN A 140 -6.31 -6.94 -6.51
CA ASN A 140 -6.17 -5.84 -7.47
C ASN A 140 -5.87 -6.28 -8.91
N LEU A 141 -5.47 -7.54 -9.11
CA LEU A 141 -5.22 -8.14 -10.43
C LEU A 141 -6.43 -8.90 -11.00
N LEU A 142 -7.54 -8.99 -10.27
CA LEU A 142 -8.77 -9.55 -10.81
C LEU A 142 -9.28 -8.69 -11.98
N PRO A 143 -9.89 -9.32 -13.02
CA PRO A 143 -10.24 -10.74 -13.14
C PRO A 143 -9.21 -11.61 -13.88
N SER A 144 -7.96 -11.17 -14.07
CA SER A 144 -7.02 -11.85 -14.98
C SER A 144 -6.62 -13.27 -14.55
N ARG A 145 -6.63 -13.59 -13.25
CA ARG A 145 -6.21 -14.90 -12.70
C ARG A 145 -7.10 -15.36 -11.53
N PRO A 146 -8.41 -15.53 -11.72
CA PRO A 146 -9.34 -15.85 -10.62
C PRO A 146 -9.04 -17.18 -9.94
N ASP A 147 -8.68 -18.23 -10.70
CA ASP A 147 -8.37 -19.56 -10.15
C ASP A 147 -7.16 -19.55 -9.22
N VAL A 148 -6.10 -18.83 -9.63
CA VAL A 148 -4.88 -18.70 -8.82
C VAL A 148 -5.17 -17.91 -7.56
N ALA A 149 -5.93 -16.81 -7.68
CA ALA A 149 -6.31 -15.97 -6.55
C ALA A 149 -7.19 -16.75 -5.55
N ARG A 150 -8.14 -17.54 -6.03
CA ARG A 150 -8.98 -18.41 -5.18
C ARG A 150 -8.15 -19.45 -4.43
N SER A 151 -7.30 -20.19 -5.14
CA SER A 151 -6.44 -21.21 -4.53
C SER A 151 -5.53 -20.60 -3.45
N LEU A 152 -5.00 -19.40 -3.69
CA LEU A 152 -4.20 -18.68 -2.70
C LEU A 152 -5.02 -18.34 -1.45
N ALA A 153 -6.21 -17.78 -1.62
CA ALA A 153 -7.08 -17.39 -0.51
C ALA A 153 -7.56 -18.59 0.32
N GLU A 154 -7.94 -19.69 -0.32
CA GLU A 154 -8.37 -20.92 0.35
C GLU A 154 -7.23 -21.57 1.16
N ALA A 155 -6.02 -21.61 0.59
CA ALA A 155 -4.83 -22.11 1.28
C ALA A 155 -4.49 -21.25 2.51
N GLU A 156 -4.53 -19.94 2.40
CA GLU A 156 -4.26 -19.03 3.52
C GLU A 156 -5.34 -19.10 4.60
N LEU A 157 -6.62 -19.27 4.24
CA LEU A 157 -7.70 -19.45 5.24
C LEU A 157 -7.48 -20.68 6.12
N SER A 158 -6.83 -21.73 5.59
CA SER A 158 -6.59 -22.99 6.32
C SER A 158 -5.47 -22.85 7.36
N SER A 159 -4.53 -21.93 7.18
CA SER A 159 -3.31 -21.81 7.99
C SER A 159 -2.94 -20.37 8.36
N GLY A 160 -3.76 -19.40 7.94
CA GLY A 160 -3.46 -17.98 8.08
C GLY A 160 -3.75 -17.40 9.45
N THR A 161 -3.52 -16.10 9.54
CA THR A 161 -3.69 -15.31 10.76
C THR A 161 -4.96 -14.46 10.70
N PRO A 162 -5.40 -13.85 11.81
CA PRO A 162 -6.50 -12.88 11.79
C PRO A 162 -6.29 -11.73 10.79
N LEU A 163 -5.04 -11.33 10.52
CA LEU A 163 -4.71 -10.29 9.56
C LEU A 163 -5.15 -10.67 8.15
N THR A 164 -4.92 -11.91 7.72
CA THR A 164 -5.20 -12.37 6.35
C THR A 164 -6.64 -12.85 6.15
N ALA A 165 -7.33 -13.24 7.20
CA ALA A 165 -8.66 -13.88 7.11
C ALA A 165 -9.71 -13.01 6.41
N SER A 166 -9.72 -11.70 6.67
CA SER A 166 -10.70 -10.78 6.07
C SER A 166 -10.48 -10.61 4.57
N ILE A 167 -9.23 -10.41 4.14
CA ILE A 167 -8.92 -10.23 2.72
C ILE A 167 -9.14 -11.53 1.93
N CYS A 168 -8.90 -12.70 2.53
CA CYS A 168 -9.20 -13.99 1.89
C CYS A 168 -10.69 -14.13 1.59
N ARG A 169 -11.56 -13.85 2.57
CA ARG A 169 -13.01 -13.89 2.35
C ARG A 169 -13.46 -12.90 1.28
N ALA A 170 -13.01 -11.65 1.38
CA ALA A 170 -13.34 -10.63 0.39
C ALA A 170 -12.90 -11.02 -1.03
N LEU A 171 -11.74 -11.68 -1.15
CA LEU A 171 -11.22 -12.14 -2.44
C LEU A 171 -12.08 -13.27 -3.02
N ILE A 172 -12.50 -14.24 -2.20
CA ILE A 172 -13.37 -15.33 -2.63
C ILE A 172 -14.75 -14.79 -3.03
N ASP A 173 -15.35 -13.93 -2.21
CA ASP A 173 -16.66 -13.32 -2.47
C ASP A 173 -16.64 -12.52 -3.80
N GLU A 174 -15.59 -11.77 -4.07
CA GLU A 174 -15.43 -11.02 -5.33
C GLU A 174 -15.30 -11.96 -6.54
N ILE A 175 -14.54 -13.06 -6.40
CA ILE A 175 -14.43 -14.06 -7.47
C ILE A 175 -15.77 -14.73 -7.75
N ASP A 176 -16.53 -15.10 -6.72
CA ASP A 176 -17.86 -15.67 -6.88
C ASP A 176 -18.79 -14.74 -7.63
N PHE A 177 -18.79 -13.45 -7.25
CA PHE A 177 -19.56 -12.41 -7.95
C PHE A 177 -19.17 -12.22 -9.42
N LEU A 178 -17.89 -12.31 -9.74
CA LEU A 178 -17.39 -12.16 -11.13
C LEU A 178 -17.72 -13.37 -12.02
N MET A 179 -18.03 -14.52 -11.42
CA MET A 179 -18.32 -15.77 -12.14
C MET A 179 -19.83 -16.06 -12.29
N GLU A 180 -20.71 -15.27 -11.66
CA GLU A 180 -22.16 -15.29 -11.84
C GLU A 180 -22.57 -14.53 -13.13
#